data_8677a379d1c36734870e2b3e38f4598c
#
_entry.id   8677a379d1c36734870e2b3e38f4598c
#
_cell.length_a   1.000
_cell.length_b   1.000
_cell.length_c   1.000
_cell.angle_alpha   90.00
_cell.angle_beta   90.00
_cell.angle_gamma   90.00
#
_symmetry.space_group_name_H-M   'P 1'
#
loop_
_entity.id
_entity.type
_entity.pdbx_description
1 polymer ?
#
loop_
_entity_poly.entity_id
_entity_poly.type
_entity_poly.pdbx_seq_one_letter_code
_entity_poly.pdbx_strand_id
1 'polypeptide(L)'
;IPPYEESKDVIQRKLDQTTMILQNINAYFLLIDKDFIVCDTNYYSLNKLPAPEVGMTQKVGDLLHCRNAAEAGECGMHQQCKLCGIRAAIGRAFHKKESFQKVNASMNLLNDKEDKVIPCDVSVSGAYVVINGEDHIVLTVYDVTELQNVQRLLNIERKNSISAERLKSTFIANI
;
A
#
# COMPACT_ATOMS: atom_id res chain seq x y z
N ILE A 1 40.91 -16.92 11.61
CA ILE A 1 39.86 -15.86 11.79
C ILE A 1 38.83 -16.44 12.74
N PRO A 2 38.49 -15.79 13.83
CA PRO A 2 37.53 -16.33 14.78
C PRO A 2 36.14 -16.45 14.13
N PRO A 3 35.36 -17.50 14.42
CA PRO A 3 34.05 -17.78 13.78
C PRO A 3 33.02 -16.65 13.98
N TYR A 4 33.27 -15.75 14.90
CA TYR A 4 32.44 -14.59 15.19
C TYR A 4 32.54 -13.47 14.11
N GLU A 5 33.74 -13.24 13.54
CA GLU A 5 33.94 -12.22 12.49
C GLU A 5 33.34 -12.68 11.14
N GLU A 6 33.51 -13.97 10.78
CA GLU A 6 32.88 -14.55 9.61
C GLU A 6 31.35 -14.47 9.68
N SER A 7 30.77 -14.69 10.86
CA SER A 7 29.34 -14.55 11.12
C SER A 7 28.85 -13.11 10.93
N LYS A 8 29.62 -12.11 11.33
CA LYS A 8 29.31 -10.70 11.23
C LYS A 8 29.27 -10.22 9.77
N ASP A 9 30.26 -10.64 8.97
CA ASP A 9 30.34 -10.32 7.54
C ASP A 9 29.20 -10.96 6.73
N VAL A 10 28.80 -12.17 7.08
CA VAL A 10 27.67 -12.87 6.45
C VAL A 10 26.36 -12.16 6.77
N ILE A 11 26.16 -11.75 8.00
CA ILE A 11 24.97 -11.00 8.43
C ILE A 11 24.93 -9.65 7.73
N GLN A 12 26.02 -8.91 7.68
CA GLN A 12 26.11 -7.62 7.01
C GLN A 12 25.78 -7.73 5.52
N ARG A 13 26.35 -8.71 4.81
CA ARG A 13 26.04 -8.98 3.39
C ARG A 13 24.54 -9.28 3.16
N LYS A 14 23.94 -10.07 4.03
CA LYS A 14 22.50 -10.37 3.92
C LYS A 14 21.65 -9.13 4.15
N LEU A 15 22.02 -8.29 5.11
CA LEU A 15 21.37 -7.01 5.36
C LEU A 15 21.47 -6.09 4.14
N ASP A 16 22.66 -5.93 3.56
CA ASP A 16 22.89 -5.11 2.39
C ASP A 16 22.07 -5.60 1.18
N GLN A 17 22.05 -6.92 0.94
CA GLN A 17 21.24 -7.53 -0.12
C GLN A 17 19.75 -7.30 0.09
N THR A 18 19.25 -7.49 1.32
CA THR A 18 17.82 -7.26 1.64
C THR A 18 17.45 -5.80 1.44
N THR A 19 18.30 -4.88 1.90
CA THR A 19 18.11 -3.45 1.72
C THR A 19 18.08 -3.06 0.24
N MET A 20 19.00 -3.58 -0.57
CA MET A 20 19.01 -3.36 -2.01
C MET A 20 17.73 -3.85 -2.69
N ILE A 21 17.23 -5.03 -2.31
CA ILE A 21 15.98 -5.57 -2.86
C ILE A 21 14.81 -4.64 -2.53
N LEU A 22 14.66 -4.27 -1.26
CA LEU A 22 13.57 -3.40 -0.80
C LEU A 22 13.59 -2.01 -1.45
N GLN A 23 14.78 -1.47 -1.75
CA GLN A 23 14.94 -0.18 -2.42
C GLN A 23 14.62 -0.21 -3.91
N ASN A 24 14.67 -1.38 -4.56
CA ASN A 24 14.41 -1.54 -5.99
C ASN A 24 13.02 -2.09 -6.32
N ILE A 25 12.22 -2.43 -5.33
CA ILE A 25 10.83 -2.83 -5.53
C ILE A 25 9.96 -1.57 -5.52
N ASN A 26 9.17 -1.36 -6.57
CA ASN A 26 8.25 -0.22 -6.67
C ASN A 26 6.97 -0.46 -5.83
N ALA A 27 7.17 -0.64 -4.53
CA ALA A 27 6.13 -0.82 -3.53
C ALA A 27 6.58 -0.24 -2.19
N TYR A 28 5.65 0.31 -1.42
CA TYR A 28 5.93 0.69 -0.05
C TYR A 28 5.82 -0.52 0.87
N PHE A 29 6.84 -0.71 1.71
CA PHE A 29 6.82 -1.65 2.82
C PHE A 29 6.72 -0.87 4.12
N LEU A 30 5.77 -1.26 4.97
CA LEU A 30 5.57 -0.65 6.27
C LEU A 30 5.45 -1.75 7.32
N LEU A 31 6.34 -1.74 8.31
CA LEU A 31 6.18 -2.53 9.52
C LEU A 31 5.31 -1.73 10.48
N ILE A 32 4.18 -2.28 10.90
CA ILE A 32 3.24 -1.60 11.80
C ILE A 32 2.98 -2.42 13.05
N ASP A 33 2.75 -1.73 14.15
CA ASP A 33 2.32 -2.31 15.41
C ASP A 33 0.78 -2.39 15.52
N LYS A 34 0.30 -2.91 16.65
CA LYS A 34 -1.14 -3.07 16.95
C LYS A 34 -1.91 -1.74 17.03
N ASP A 35 -1.23 -0.63 17.24
CA ASP A 35 -1.81 0.71 17.30
C ASP A 35 -1.80 1.40 15.91
N PHE A 36 -1.41 0.65 14.86
CA PHE A 36 -1.28 1.08 13.47
C PHE A 36 -0.15 2.09 13.26
N ILE A 37 0.77 2.19 14.20
CA ILE A 37 1.96 3.05 14.10
C ILE A 37 2.99 2.35 13.22
N VAL A 38 3.57 3.10 12.30
CA VAL A 38 4.64 2.62 11.43
C VAL A 38 5.94 2.60 12.22
N CYS A 39 6.49 1.41 12.45
CA CYS A 39 7.75 1.20 13.16
C CYS A 39 8.96 1.28 12.23
N ASP A 40 8.80 0.83 10.96
CA ASP A 40 9.84 0.85 9.94
C ASP A 40 9.22 0.89 8.54
N THR A 41 9.94 1.49 7.56
CA THR A 41 9.45 1.64 6.19
C THR A 41 10.57 1.99 5.20
N ASN A 42 10.38 1.59 3.93
CA ASN A 42 11.19 2.06 2.81
C ASN A 42 10.66 3.37 2.17
N TYR A 43 9.57 3.95 2.70
CA TYR A 43 8.92 5.13 2.13
C TYR A 43 9.88 6.29 1.89
N TYR A 44 10.72 6.61 2.87
CA TYR A 44 11.65 7.73 2.79
C TYR A 44 12.74 7.51 1.74
N SER A 45 13.31 6.31 1.66
CA SER A 45 14.34 5.99 0.66
C SER A 45 13.78 5.98 -0.77
N LEU A 46 12.57 5.44 -0.98
CA LEU A 46 11.94 5.44 -2.30
C LEU A 46 11.59 6.84 -2.79
N ASN A 47 11.16 7.71 -1.89
CA ASN A 47 10.81 9.10 -2.24
C ASN A 47 11.99 10.07 -2.14
N LYS A 48 13.21 9.58 -1.85
CA LYS A 48 14.43 10.38 -1.67
C LYS A 48 14.25 11.47 -0.61
N LEU A 49 13.55 11.15 0.45
CA LEU A 49 13.29 12.01 1.60
C LEU A 49 14.22 11.63 2.76
N PRO A 50 14.59 12.57 3.62
CA PRO A 50 15.29 12.26 4.86
C PRO A 50 14.37 11.45 5.80
N ALA A 51 14.89 10.37 6.35
CA ALA A 51 14.20 9.64 7.40
C ALA A 51 14.13 10.48 8.69
N PRO A 52 13.08 10.35 9.51
CA PRO A 52 12.99 11.08 10.76
C PRO A 52 14.11 10.65 11.73
N GLU A 53 14.71 11.61 12.41
CA GLU A 53 15.81 11.37 13.37
C GLU A 53 15.32 10.68 14.65
N VAL A 54 14.06 10.84 15.01
CA VAL A 54 13.40 10.24 16.17
C VAL A 54 12.35 9.25 15.70
N GLY A 55 12.16 8.16 16.46
CA GLY A 55 11.28 7.05 16.11
C GLY A 55 9.92 7.50 15.52
N MET A 56 9.43 6.72 14.58
CA MET A 56 8.19 7.04 13.87
C MET A 56 6.99 6.97 14.82
N THR A 57 6.14 7.98 14.74
CA THR A 57 4.87 8.05 15.48
C THR A 57 3.67 8.12 14.55
N GLN A 58 3.92 8.11 13.25
CA GLN A 58 2.90 8.24 12.21
C GLN A 58 2.17 6.92 11.97
N LYS A 59 0.86 7.00 11.77
CA LYS A 59 0.06 5.88 11.29
C LYS A 59 0.14 5.77 9.77
N VAL A 60 -0.31 4.65 9.24
CA VAL A 60 -0.22 4.33 7.80
C VAL A 60 -0.76 5.46 6.91
N GLY A 61 -1.94 6.01 7.23
CA GLY A 61 -2.55 7.08 6.43
C GLY A 61 -1.85 8.42 6.55
N ASP A 62 -1.22 8.69 7.69
CA ASP A 62 -0.44 9.92 7.90
C ASP A 62 0.84 9.87 7.05
N LEU A 63 1.54 8.73 7.07
CA LEU A 63 2.74 8.53 6.26
C LEU A 63 2.45 8.59 4.75
N LEU A 64 1.32 8.03 4.31
CA LEU A 64 0.92 8.03 2.91
C LEU A 64 0.20 9.31 2.47
N HIS A 65 0.14 10.34 3.31
CA HIS A 65 -0.54 11.62 3.03
C HIS A 65 -2.02 11.45 2.63
N CYS A 66 -2.74 10.57 3.32
CA CYS A 66 -4.17 10.38 3.10
C CYS A 66 -4.93 11.67 3.47
N ARG A 67 -5.75 12.18 2.55
CA ARG A 67 -6.56 13.39 2.76
C ARG A 67 -7.41 13.31 4.03
N ASN A 68 -8.07 12.19 4.27
CA ASN A 68 -8.91 12.01 5.46
C ASN A 68 -8.10 12.07 6.76
N ALA A 69 -6.85 11.59 6.74
CA ALA A 69 -5.95 11.69 7.88
C ALA A 69 -5.56 13.15 8.14
N ALA A 70 -5.18 13.86 7.09
CA ALA A 70 -4.81 15.27 7.18
C ALA A 70 -5.98 16.17 7.65
N GLU A 71 -7.19 15.95 7.14
CA GLU A 71 -8.39 16.72 7.54
C GLU A 71 -8.78 16.49 9.01
N ALA A 72 -8.55 15.28 9.54
CA ALA A 72 -8.87 14.94 10.92
C ALA A 72 -7.70 15.07 11.90
N GLY A 73 -6.50 15.37 11.39
CA GLY A 73 -5.26 15.47 12.14
C GLY A 73 -4.55 14.16 12.41
N GLU A 74 -5.21 13.02 12.24
CA GLU A 74 -4.61 11.69 12.43
C GLU A 74 -5.38 10.60 11.66
N CYS A 75 -4.67 9.61 11.14
CA CYS A 75 -5.28 8.46 10.49
C CYS A 75 -6.19 7.67 11.44
N GLY A 76 -7.43 7.47 11.03
CA GLY A 76 -8.44 6.75 11.80
C GLY A 76 -9.44 7.64 12.52
N MET A 77 -9.22 8.95 12.60
CA MET A 77 -10.10 9.89 13.30
C MET A 77 -11.21 10.44 12.41
N HIS A 78 -11.04 10.44 11.09
CA HIS A 78 -12.06 10.90 10.15
C HIS A 78 -13.25 9.93 10.07
N GLN A 79 -14.46 10.44 9.82
CA GLN A 79 -15.67 9.60 9.70
C GLN A 79 -15.54 8.53 8.61
N GLN A 80 -14.93 8.85 7.47
CA GLN A 80 -14.69 7.93 6.37
C GLN A 80 -13.72 6.80 6.72
N CYS A 81 -12.90 6.95 7.76
CA CYS A 81 -11.99 5.91 8.22
C CYS A 81 -12.71 4.66 8.74
N LYS A 82 -13.99 4.78 9.14
CA LYS A 82 -14.84 3.64 9.50
C LYS A 82 -15.14 2.71 8.31
N LEU A 83 -15.11 3.26 7.11
CA LEU A 83 -15.34 2.54 5.85
C LEU A 83 -14.04 2.20 5.11
N CYS A 84 -12.88 2.53 5.70
CA CYS A 84 -11.58 2.28 5.08
C CYS A 84 -11.28 0.78 5.03
N GLY A 85 -11.23 0.22 3.80
CA GLY A 85 -10.96 -1.21 3.58
C GLY A 85 -9.58 -1.64 4.06
N ILE A 86 -8.57 -0.78 3.94
CA ILE A 86 -7.21 -1.03 4.42
C ILE A 86 -7.22 -1.16 5.95
N ARG A 87 -7.80 -0.18 6.65
CA ARG A 87 -7.90 -0.19 8.12
C ARG A 87 -8.66 -1.42 8.63
N ALA A 88 -9.76 -1.77 7.97
CA ALA A 88 -10.55 -2.94 8.32
C ALA A 88 -9.76 -4.25 8.11
N ALA A 89 -8.95 -4.34 7.04
CA ALA A 89 -8.10 -5.51 6.78
C ALA A 89 -6.99 -5.66 7.84
N ILE A 90 -6.31 -4.55 8.18
CA ILE A 90 -5.28 -4.53 9.22
C ILE A 90 -5.88 -4.94 10.57
N GLY A 91 -7.01 -4.35 10.96
CA GLY A 91 -7.68 -4.68 12.23
C GLY A 91 -8.08 -6.16 12.32
N ARG A 92 -8.62 -6.72 11.24
CA ARG A 92 -8.93 -8.17 11.19
C ARG A 92 -7.67 -9.03 11.29
N ALA A 93 -6.58 -8.64 10.64
CA ALA A 93 -5.32 -9.36 10.66
C ALA A 93 -4.72 -9.43 12.06
N PHE A 94 -4.72 -8.34 12.81
CA PHE A 94 -4.30 -8.35 14.22
C PHE A 94 -5.23 -9.18 15.10
N HIS A 95 -6.55 -9.04 14.92
CA HIS A 95 -7.53 -9.76 15.73
C HIS A 95 -7.46 -11.29 15.54
N LYS A 96 -7.33 -11.74 14.28
CA LYS A 96 -7.27 -13.15 13.92
C LYS A 96 -5.86 -13.73 13.92
N LYS A 97 -4.84 -12.90 13.99
CA LYS A 97 -3.43 -13.26 13.80
C LYS A 97 -3.17 -13.94 12.46
N GLU A 98 -3.77 -13.40 11.41
CA GLU A 98 -3.71 -13.93 10.05
C GLU A 98 -3.23 -12.88 9.06
N SER A 99 -2.51 -13.34 8.03
CA SER A 99 -2.12 -12.51 6.89
C SER A 99 -3.29 -12.29 5.95
N PHE A 100 -3.25 -11.19 5.17
CA PHE A 100 -4.22 -10.91 4.10
C PHE A 100 -3.53 -10.51 2.82
N GLN A 101 -4.20 -10.69 1.69
CA GLN A 101 -3.65 -10.37 0.38
C GLN A 101 -4.65 -9.61 -0.49
N LYS A 102 -4.11 -8.68 -1.30
CA LYS A 102 -4.83 -8.00 -2.40
C LYS A 102 -6.13 -7.31 -1.98
N VAL A 103 -6.08 -6.56 -0.90
CA VAL A 103 -7.17 -5.64 -0.56
C VAL A 103 -7.00 -4.39 -1.42
N ASN A 104 -7.90 -4.19 -2.38
CA ASN A 104 -7.89 -3.00 -3.22
C ASN A 104 -8.70 -1.89 -2.55
N ALA A 105 -8.16 -0.69 -2.58
CA ALA A 105 -8.81 0.50 -2.05
C ALA A 105 -8.48 1.72 -2.90
N SER A 106 -9.43 2.65 -3.00
CA SER A 106 -9.19 3.96 -3.56
C SER A 106 -9.02 4.95 -2.43
N MET A 107 -8.00 5.78 -2.51
CA MET A 107 -7.73 6.82 -1.54
C MET A 107 -7.38 8.14 -2.23
N ASN A 108 -7.63 9.23 -1.54
CA ASN A 108 -7.22 10.56 -1.98
C ASN A 108 -5.96 10.95 -1.21
N LEU A 109 -4.89 11.20 -1.94
CA LEU A 109 -3.63 11.66 -1.38
C LEU A 109 -3.51 13.16 -1.50
N LEU A 110 -2.89 13.81 -0.52
CA LEU A 110 -2.54 15.23 -0.58
C LEU A 110 -1.14 15.37 -1.15
N ASN A 111 -1.01 16.27 -2.11
CA ASN A 111 0.29 16.77 -2.53
C ASN A 111 0.52 18.12 -1.85
N ASP A 112 1.30 18.12 -0.77
CA ASP A 112 1.56 19.31 0.05
C ASP A 112 2.24 20.45 -0.74
N LYS A 113 2.91 20.12 -1.84
CA LYS A 113 3.61 21.13 -2.69
C LYS A 113 2.66 21.89 -3.61
N GLU A 114 1.54 21.28 -3.99
CA GLU A 114 0.61 21.82 -4.99
C GLU A 114 -0.77 22.11 -4.42
N ASP A 115 -1.00 21.84 -3.13
CA ASP A 115 -2.32 21.87 -2.47
C ASP A 115 -3.40 21.14 -3.30
N LYS A 116 -3.00 19.99 -3.84
CA LYS A 116 -3.81 19.22 -4.78
C LYS A 116 -4.13 17.84 -4.24
N VAL A 117 -5.37 17.44 -4.43
CA VAL A 117 -5.82 16.07 -4.13
C VAL A 117 -5.59 15.17 -5.34
N ILE A 118 -4.87 14.08 -5.13
CA ILE A 118 -4.57 13.09 -6.15
C ILE A 118 -5.31 11.79 -5.81
N PRO A 119 -6.28 11.35 -6.65
CA PRO A 119 -6.90 10.05 -6.47
C PRO A 119 -5.87 8.95 -6.78
N CYS A 120 -5.78 7.96 -5.91
CA CYS A 120 -4.86 6.85 -6.01
C CYS A 120 -5.58 5.54 -5.72
N ASP A 121 -5.46 4.56 -6.61
CA ASP A 121 -5.90 3.20 -6.39
C ASP A 121 -4.71 2.37 -5.88
N VAL A 122 -4.87 1.73 -4.74
CA VAL A 122 -3.82 0.92 -4.11
C VAL A 122 -4.26 -0.52 -3.93
N SER A 123 -3.31 -1.43 -4.04
CA SER A 123 -3.46 -2.84 -3.65
C SER A 123 -2.58 -3.10 -2.44
N VAL A 124 -3.18 -3.55 -1.34
CA VAL A 124 -2.49 -3.73 -0.06
C VAL A 124 -2.54 -5.19 0.35
N SER A 125 -1.39 -5.72 0.77
CA SER A 125 -1.26 -7.03 1.41
C SER A 125 -0.61 -6.85 2.77
N GLY A 126 -0.93 -7.72 3.73
CA GLY A 126 -0.37 -7.68 5.07
C GLY A 126 0.05 -9.06 5.53
N ALA A 127 1.31 -9.21 5.92
CA ALA A 127 1.84 -10.42 6.55
C ALA A 127 1.89 -10.22 8.07
N TYR A 128 1.12 -11.04 8.80
CA TYR A 128 1.19 -11.06 10.26
C TYR A 128 2.50 -11.71 10.71
N VAL A 129 3.24 -11.04 11.58
CA VAL A 129 4.52 -11.50 12.12
C VAL A 129 4.63 -11.18 13.61
N VAL A 130 5.40 -11.99 14.34
CA VAL A 130 5.73 -11.72 15.75
C VAL A 130 7.21 -11.38 15.83
N ILE A 131 7.53 -10.20 16.33
CA ILE A 131 8.91 -9.71 16.50
C ILE A 131 9.13 -9.42 17.98
N ASN A 132 10.12 -10.07 18.59
CA ASN A 132 10.43 -9.94 20.02
C ASN A 132 9.23 -10.17 20.95
N GLY A 133 8.29 -11.05 20.57
CA GLY A 133 7.09 -11.36 21.33
C GLY A 133 5.92 -10.39 21.14
N GLU A 134 6.06 -9.38 20.27
CA GLU A 134 5.03 -8.41 19.96
C GLU A 134 4.45 -8.65 18.56
N ASP A 135 3.13 -8.46 18.44
CA ASP A 135 2.39 -8.64 17.19
C ASP A 135 2.66 -7.45 16.25
N HIS A 136 3.04 -7.75 15.01
CA HIS A 136 3.26 -6.78 13.95
C HIS A 136 2.62 -7.23 12.64
N ILE A 137 2.45 -6.30 11.72
CA ILE A 137 2.09 -6.61 10.33
C ILE A 137 3.10 -5.91 9.41
N VAL A 138 3.65 -6.68 8.46
CA VAL A 138 4.38 -6.12 7.33
C VAL A 138 3.37 -5.84 6.22
N LEU A 139 3.07 -4.57 6.00
CA LEU A 139 2.23 -4.14 4.88
C LEU A 139 3.06 -3.96 3.63
N THR A 140 2.51 -4.36 2.50
CA THR A 140 3.00 -4.03 1.17
C THR A 140 1.92 -3.24 0.45
N VAL A 141 2.25 -2.03 0.01
CA VAL A 141 1.32 -1.12 -0.66
C VAL A 141 1.82 -0.85 -2.07
N TYR A 142 1.02 -1.24 -3.06
CA TYR A 142 1.27 -0.99 -4.48
C TYR A 142 0.31 0.09 -4.99
N ASP A 143 0.85 1.09 -5.68
CA ASP A 143 0.04 1.97 -6.51
C ASP A 143 -0.35 1.21 -7.78
N VAL A 144 -1.65 1.02 -7.97
CA VAL A 144 -2.23 0.30 -9.11
C VAL A 144 -3.11 1.23 -9.96
N THR A 145 -2.99 2.53 -9.78
CA THR A 145 -3.84 3.54 -10.44
C THR A 145 -3.77 3.43 -11.96
N GLU A 146 -2.58 3.37 -12.52
CA GLU A 146 -2.39 3.23 -13.97
C GLU A 146 -2.96 1.91 -14.49
N LEU A 147 -2.67 0.80 -13.82
CA LEU A 147 -3.20 -0.52 -14.15
C LEU A 147 -4.75 -0.55 -14.13
N GLN A 148 -5.34 0.03 -13.09
CA GLN A 148 -6.81 0.13 -12.98
C GLN A 148 -7.41 0.99 -14.09
N ASN A 149 -6.76 2.10 -14.45
CA ASN A 149 -7.21 2.96 -15.55
C ASN A 149 -7.17 2.22 -16.89
N VAL A 150 -6.10 1.52 -17.20
CA VAL A 150 -5.99 0.70 -18.42
C VAL A 150 -7.08 -0.37 -18.45
N GLN A 151 -7.31 -1.07 -17.35
CA GLN A 151 -8.37 -2.07 -17.27
C GLN A 151 -9.77 -1.48 -17.47
N ARG A 152 -10.04 -0.29 -16.91
CA ARG A 152 -11.32 0.43 -17.13
C ARG A 152 -11.51 0.78 -18.61
N LEU A 153 -10.48 1.30 -19.28
CA LEU A 153 -10.53 1.63 -20.71
C LEU A 153 -10.79 0.39 -21.57
N LEU A 154 -10.06 -0.70 -21.34
CA LEU A 154 -10.27 -1.96 -22.05
C LEU A 154 -11.70 -2.51 -21.86
N ASN A 155 -12.24 -2.41 -20.66
CA ASN A 155 -13.62 -2.83 -20.39
C ASN A 155 -14.66 -1.97 -21.12
N ILE A 156 -14.42 -0.66 -21.25
CA ILE A 156 -15.30 0.25 -22.02
C ILE A 156 -15.26 -0.11 -23.49
N GLU A 157 -14.08 -0.29 -24.08
CA GLU A 157 -13.93 -0.69 -25.48
C GLU A 157 -14.61 -2.02 -25.77
N ARG A 158 -14.42 -3.02 -24.90
CA ARG A 158 -15.06 -4.32 -25.03
C ARG A 158 -16.58 -4.21 -25.01
N LYS A 159 -17.14 -3.41 -24.10
CA LYS A 159 -18.61 -3.18 -24.05
C LYS A 159 -19.11 -2.49 -25.30
N ASN A 160 -18.40 -1.50 -25.83
CA ASN A 160 -18.76 -0.79 -27.06
C ASN A 160 -18.71 -1.72 -28.26
N SER A 161 -17.71 -2.58 -28.38
CA SER A 161 -17.58 -3.57 -29.44
C SER A 161 -18.76 -4.58 -29.43
N ILE A 162 -19.10 -5.12 -28.25
CA ILE A 162 -20.25 -6.05 -28.11
C ILE A 162 -21.58 -5.35 -28.48
N SER A 163 -21.74 -4.09 -28.09
CA SER A 163 -22.94 -3.32 -28.43
C SER A 163 -23.06 -3.07 -29.94
N ALA A 164 -21.94 -2.74 -30.60
CA ALA A 164 -21.89 -2.56 -32.05
C ALA A 164 -22.23 -3.86 -32.82
N GLU A 165 -21.69 -5.01 -32.36
CA GLU A 165 -22.01 -6.32 -32.95
C GLU A 165 -23.48 -6.67 -32.78
N ARG A 166 -24.08 -6.41 -31.62
CA ARG A 166 -25.53 -6.64 -31.39
C ARG A 166 -26.39 -5.78 -32.29
N LEU A 167 -26.09 -4.51 -32.45
CA LEU A 167 -26.81 -3.61 -33.36
C LEU A 167 -26.70 -4.09 -34.79
N LYS A 168 -25.50 -4.49 -35.23
CA LYS A 168 -25.29 -5.05 -36.58
C LYS A 168 -26.12 -6.32 -36.82
N SER A 169 -26.13 -7.24 -35.85
CA SER A 169 -26.92 -8.48 -35.93
C SER A 169 -28.42 -8.22 -35.96
N THR A 170 -28.89 -7.26 -35.14
CA THR A 170 -30.32 -6.87 -35.13
C THR A 170 -30.71 -6.22 -36.44
N PHE A 171 -29.86 -5.37 -37.03
CA PHE A 171 -30.10 -4.74 -38.31
C PHE A 171 -30.20 -5.78 -39.45
N ILE A 172 -29.28 -6.76 -39.47
CA ILE A 172 -29.28 -7.84 -40.47
C ILE A 172 -30.53 -8.75 -40.32
N ALA A 173 -30.95 -9.03 -39.07
CA ALA A 173 -32.13 -9.88 -38.81
C ALA A 173 -33.48 -9.20 -39.20
N ASN A 174 -33.51 -7.87 -39.32
CA ASN A 174 -34.69 -7.09 -39.67
C ASN A 174 -34.76 -6.72 -41.16
N ILE A 175 -33.82 -7.15 -41.97
CA ILE A 175 -33.82 -7.06 -43.44
C ILE A 175 -34.29 -8.37 -44.02
#